data_d444eaaa53b86a58dbcebf4db91aa113
#
_entry.id   d444eaaa53b86a58dbcebf4db91aa113
#
_cell.length_a   1.000
_cell.length_b   1.000
_cell.length_c   1.000
_cell.angle_alpha   90.00
_cell.angle_beta   90.00
_cell.angle_gamma   90.00
#
_symmetry.space_group_name_H-M   'P 1'
#
loop_
_entity.id
_entity.type
_entity.pdbx_description
1 polymer ?
#
loop_
_entity_poly.entity_id
_entity_poly.type
_entity_poly.pdbx_seq_one_letter_code
_entity_poly.pdbx_strand_id
1 'polypeptide(L)'
;MKAFIHLICGSCIMVMLTGACLSAFAEEGITERKIIERMVISYAVYGERDTQAQELLLASNPEQAEKWSRIMDLWETPAEAVNSALPDGLPDDDSLCLVVLGFQLNANGTMKPELEERLKVTLAASGKYPHALIACTGGPTAVSDREATEAGKMAEWLEENGVDPSRIIVEDQSLTTAQNAIYTLKILAEQYPQVE
;
A
#
# COMPACT_ATOMS: atom_id res chain seq x y z
N MET A 1 -29.27 -36.19 -38.31
CA MET A 1 -30.08 -35.03 -37.87
C MET A 1 -30.12 -34.85 -36.34
N LYS A 2 -29.22 -35.50 -35.59
CA LYS A 2 -29.13 -35.40 -34.10
C LYS A 2 -27.88 -34.62 -33.59
N ALA A 3 -26.93 -34.32 -34.46
CA ALA A 3 -25.67 -33.62 -34.04
C ALA A 3 -25.75 -32.10 -34.10
N PHE A 4 -26.78 -31.50 -34.74
CA PHE A 4 -26.88 -30.07 -34.93
C PHE A 4 -27.63 -29.32 -33.80
N ILE A 5 -28.36 -30.05 -32.96
CA ILE A 5 -29.19 -29.44 -31.89
C ILE A 5 -28.35 -29.21 -30.61
N HIS A 6 -27.23 -29.96 -30.41
CA HIS A 6 -26.40 -29.81 -29.21
C HIS A 6 -25.41 -28.64 -29.27
N LEU A 7 -25.07 -28.14 -30.46
CA LEU A 7 -24.10 -27.05 -30.59
C LEU A 7 -24.73 -25.68 -30.38
N ILE A 8 -26.02 -25.53 -30.68
CA ILE A 8 -26.75 -24.25 -30.49
C ILE A 8 -27.12 -24.04 -29.02
N CYS A 9 -27.37 -25.13 -28.27
CA CYS A 9 -27.74 -25.03 -26.87
C CYS A 9 -26.55 -24.67 -25.96
N GLY A 10 -25.34 -25.10 -26.29
CA GLY A 10 -24.11 -24.81 -25.51
C GLY A 10 -23.70 -23.33 -25.58
N SER A 11 -23.79 -22.73 -26.77
CA SER A 11 -23.42 -21.31 -26.94
C SER A 11 -24.45 -20.35 -26.35
N CYS A 12 -25.75 -20.68 -26.41
CA CYS A 12 -26.79 -19.88 -25.79
C CYS A 12 -26.76 -19.92 -24.25
N ILE A 13 -26.40 -21.09 -23.67
CA ILE A 13 -26.29 -21.20 -22.20
C ILE A 13 -25.06 -20.43 -21.67
N MET A 14 -23.96 -20.44 -22.43
CA MET A 14 -22.75 -19.68 -22.03
C MET A 14 -22.94 -18.17 -22.10
N VAL A 15 -23.67 -17.65 -23.12
CA VAL A 15 -23.99 -16.22 -23.24
C VAL A 15 -25.05 -15.80 -22.22
N MET A 16 -25.99 -16.67 -21.86
CA MET A 16 -26.96 -16.35 -20.81
C MET A 16 -26.38 -16.40 -19.40
N LEU A 17 -25.40 -17.26 -19.11
CA LEU A 17 -24.74 -17.31 -17.81
C LEU A 17 -23.85 -16.08 -17.57
N THR A 18 -23.14 -15.59 -18.60
CA THR A 18 -22.35 -14.36 -18.48
C THR A 18 -23.22 -13.11 -18.40
N GLY A 19 -24.31 -13.04 -19.18
CA GLY A 19 -25.26 -11.93 -19.14
C GLY A 19 -26.10 -11.90 -17.85
N ALA A 20 -26.52 -13.05 -17.35
CA ALA A 20 -27.32 -13.13 -16.12
C ALA A 20 -26.48 -12.86 -14.86
N CYS A 21 -25.19 -13.21 -14.83
CA CYS A 21 -24.29 -12.82 -13.74
C CYS A 21 -24.01 -11.32 -13.74
N LEU A 22 -23.76 -10.70 -14.89
CA LEU A 22 -23.55 -9.25 -14.99
C LEU A 22 -24.82 -8.47 -14.58
N SER A 23 -26.01 -8.95 -14.95
CA SER A 23 -27.28 -8.32 -14.57
C SER A 23 -27.61 -8.49 -13.08
N ALA A 24 -27.30 -9.64 -12.48
CA ALA A 24 -27.55 -9.89 -11.05
C ALA A 24 -26.69 -9.00 -10.15
N PHE A 25 -25.47 -8.68 -10.57
CA PHE A 25 -24.59 -7.76 -9.82
C PHE A 25 -24.98 -6.29 -10.02
N ALA A 26 -25.61 -5.93 -11.14
CA ALA A 26 -26.15 -4.59 -11.37
C ALA A 26 -27.42 -4.31 -10.54
N GLU A 27 -28.19 -5.34 -10.19
CA GLU A 27 -29.40 -5.21 -9.37
C GLU A 27 -29.14 -5.03 -7.87
N GLU A 28 -27.98 -5.46 -7.34
CA GLU A 28 -27.66 -5.34 -5.90
C GLU A 28 -26.90 -4.06 -5.52
N GLY A 29 -26.60 -3.14 -6.42
CA GLY A 29 -25.93 -1.89 -6.11
C GLY A 29 -24.54 -2.09 -5.49
N ILE A 30 -23.75 -3.04 -6.03
CA ILE A 30 -22.37 -3.25 -5.60
C ILE A 30 -21.57 -1.99 -5.87
N THR A 31 -21.08 -1.36 -4.82
CA THR A 31 -20.25 -0.16 -4.93
C THR A 31 -18.85 -0.52 -5.42
N GLU A 32 -18.18 0.41 -6.11
CA GLU A 32 -16.78 0.30 -6.51
C GLU A 32 -15.88 -0.16 -5.35
N ARG A 33 -16.09 0.42 -4.17
CA ARG A 33 -15.37 0.02 -2.96
C ARG A 33 -15.53 -1.47 -2.65
N LYS A 34 -16.71 -2.03 -2.74
CA LYS A 34 -16.94 -3.47 -2.49
C LYS A 34 -16.28 -4.35 -3.54
N ILE A 35 -16.23 -3.90 -4.79
CA ILE A 35 -15.51 -4.62 -5.86
C ILE A 35 -14.01 -4.66 -5.53
N ILE A 36 -13.44 -3.52 -5.17
CA ILE A 36 -12.03 -3.41 -4.79
C ILE A 36 -11.73 -4.24 -3.53
N GLU A 37 -12.54 -4.15 -2.49
CA GLU A 37 -12.42 -4.96 -1.27
C GLU A 37 -12.40 -6.46 -1.61
N ARG A 38 -13.26 -6.90 -2.52
CA ARG A 38 -13.31 -8.29 -2.98
C ARG A 38 -12.03 -8.71 -3.71
N MET A 39 -11.47 -7.86 -4.59
CA MET A 39 -10.19 -8.10 -5.26
C MET A 39 -9.05 -8.25 -4.24
N VAL A 40 -8.97 -7.33 -3.28
CA VAL A 40 -7.93 -7.32 -2.24
C VAL A 40 -8.03 -8.55 -1.35
N ILE A 41 -9.23 -8.91 -0.88
CA ILE A 41 -9.46 -10.09 -0.02
C ILE A 41 -9.11 -11.38 -0.77
N SER A 42 -9.52 -11.53 -2.05
CA SER A 42 -9.20 -12.70 -2.85
C SER A 42 -7.69 -12.92 -2.93
N TYR A 43 -6.94 -11.85 -3.22
CA TYR A 43 -5.49 -11.95 -3.28
C TYR A 43 -4.85 -12.22 -1.91
N ALA A 44 -5.27 -11.50 -0.86
CA ALA A 44 -4.69 -11.63 0.47
C ALA A 44 -4.95 -13.00 1.12
N VAL A 45 -6.09 -13.62 0.84
CA VAL A 45 -6.50 -14.89 1.47
C VAL A 45 -6.14 -16.09 0.64
N TYR A 46 -6.30 -16.01 -0.68
CA TYR A 46 -6.17 -17.15 -1.59
C TYR A 46 -4.94 -17.04 -2.51
N GLY A 47 -4.27 -15.90 -2.57
CA GLY A 47 -3.15 -15.66 -3.49
C GLY A 47 -3.56 -15.58 -4.96
N GLU A 48 -4.85 -15.37 -5.25
CA GLU A 48 -5.40 -15.40 -6.60
C GLU A 48 -6.13 -14.10 -6.94
N ARG A 49 -6.06 -13.69 -8.22
CA ARG A 49 -6.84 -12.56 -8.71
C ARG A 49 -8.32 -12.93 -8.88
N ASP A 50 -9.20 -12.11 -8.37
CA ASP A 50 -10.63 -12.20 -8.66
C ASP A 50 -10.92 -11.55 -10.03
N THR A 51 -10.84 -12.35 -11.10
CA THR A 51 -11.05 -11.90 -12.47
C THR A 51 -12.45 -11.32 -12.69
N GLN A 52 -13.47 -11.86 -12.04
CA GLN A 52 -14.83 -11.35 -12.12
C GLN A 52 -14.95 -9.95 -11.49
N ALA A 53 -14.30 -9.73 -10.36
CA ALA A 53 -14.26 -8.40 -9.74
C ALA A 53 -13.47 -7.41 -10.60
N GLN A 54 -12.38 -7.84 -11.25
CA GLN A 54 -11.65 -7.00 -12.21
C GLN A 54 -12.50 -6.60 -13.41
N GLU A 55 -13.26 -7.54 -13.99
CA GLU A 55 -14.20 -7.27 -15.09
C GLU A 55 -15.30 -6.28 -14.69
N LEU A 56 -15.86 -6.43 -13.47
CA LEU A 56 -16.86 -5.50 -12.93
C LEU A 56 -16.28 -4.10 -12.74
N LEU A 57 -15.05 -3.99 -12.23
CA LEU A 57 -14.38 -2.71 -12.05
C LEU A 57 -14.08 -2.07 -13.41
N LEU A 58 -13.62 -2.84 -14.39
CA LEU A 58 -13.35 -2.36 -15.74
C LEU A 58 -14.64 -1.83 -16.41
N ALA A 59 -15.75 -2.51 -16.23
CA ALA A 59 -17.04 -2.09 -16.77
C ALA A 59 -17.60 -0.82 -16.12
N SER A 60 -17.36 -0.62 -14.82
CA SER A 60 -17.88 0.51 -14.05
C SER A 60 -16.95 1.71 -14.03
N ASN A 61 -15.64 1.50 -13.94
CA ASN A 61 -14.62 2.54 -13.85
C ASN A 61 -13.28 2.06 -14.46
N PRO A 62 -13.08 2.26 -15.79
CA PRO A 62 -11.87 1.81 -16.48
C PRO A 62 -10.57 2.38 -15.91
N GLU A 63 -10.57 3.64 -15.44
CA GLU A 63 -9.41 4.29 -14.86
C GLU A 63 -8.97 3.60 -13.56
N GLN A 64 -9.92 3.33 -12.69
CA GLN A 64 -9.66 2.58 -11.46
C GLN A 64 -9.25 1.13 -11.74
N ALA A 65 -9.83 0.51 -12.75
CA ALA A 65 -9.46 -0.84 -13.15
C ALA A 65 -7.99 -0.91 -13.61
N GLU A 66 -7.52 0.04 -14.41
CA GLU A 66 -6.12 0.13 -14.82
C GLU A 66 -5.20 0.35 -13.63
N LYS A 67 -5.54 1.26 -12.72
CA LYS A 67 -4.79 1.53 -11.49
C LYS A 67 -4.66 0.27 -10.63
N TRP A 68 -5.77 -0.43 -10.40
CA TRP A 68 -5.77 -1.64 -9.58
C TRP A 68 -5.07 -2.82 -10.26
N SER A 69 -5.13 -2.91 -11.60
CA SER A 69 -4.32 -3.91 -12.33
C SER A 69 -2.83 -3.72 -12.05
N ARG A 70 -2.34 -2.48 -12.13
CA ARG A 70 -0.92 -2.18 -11.81
C ARG A 70 -0.57 -2.51 -10.35
N ILE A 71 -1.45 -2.22 -9.40
CA ILE A 71 -1.24 -2.57 -7.98
C ILE A 71 -1.14 -4.09 -7.81
N MET A 72 -2.02 -4.85 -8.45
CA MET A 72 -2.00 -6.31 -8.40
C MET A 72 -0.73 -6.88 -9.06
N ASP A 73 -0.27 -6.30 -10.17
CA ASP A 73 1.00 -6.68 -10.81
C ASP A 73 2.19 -6.49 -9.85
N LEU A 74 2.19 -5.41 -9.08
CA LEU A 74 3.22 -5.17 -8.06
C LEU A 74 3.18 -6.22 -6.93
N TRP A 75 2.01 -6.64 -6.50
CA TRP A 75 1.88 -7.67 -5.47
C TRP A 75 2.33 -9.06 -5.95
N GLU A 76 2.22 -9.34 -7.23
CA GLU A 76 2.74 -10.57 -7.85
C GLU A 76 4.24 -10.53 -8.14
N THR A 77 4.86 -9.36 -7.95
CA THR A 77 6.30 -9.23 -8.12
C THR A 77 7.01 -10.13 -7.11
N PRO A 78 7.94 -11.02 -7.54
CA PRO A 78 8.61 -11.94 -6.64
C PRO A 78 9.28 -11.24 -5.47
N ALA A 79 9.30 -11.89 -4.30
CA ALA A 79 9.97 -11.36 -3.10
C ALA A 79 11.47 -11.07 -3.32
N GLU A 80 12.08 -11.67 -4.33
CA GLU A 80 13.45 -11.39 -4.79
C GLU A 80 13.62 -9.96 -5.31
N ALA A 81 12.53 -9.30 -5.69
CA ALA A 81 12.52 -7.87 -6.03
C ALA A 81 12.56 -6.96 -4.79
N VAL A 82 12.31 -7.52 -3.59
CA VAL A 82 12.55 -6.81 -2.33
C VAL A 82 14.05 -6.73 -2.12
N ASN A 83 14.62 -5.58 -2.42
CA ASN A 83 16.05 -5.37 -2.32
C ASN A 83 16.45 -5.20 -0.85
N SER A 84 17.34 -6.05 -0.36
CA SER A 84 17.95 -5.91 0.98
C SER A 84 19.14 -4.94 0.99
N ALA A 85 19.63 -4.53 -0.18
CA ALA A 85 20.67 -3.52 -0.33
C ALA A 85 20.04 -2.13 -0.47
N LEU A 86 20.81 -1.10 -0.12
CA LEU A 86 20.40 0.28 -0.37
C LEU A 86 20.21 0.50 -1.88
N PRO A 87 19.11 1.10 -2.30
CA PRO A 87 18.86 1.35 -3.71
C PRO A 87 19.89 2.28 -4.31
N ASP A 88 20.19 2.11 -5.62
CA ASP A 88 21.06 2.97 -6.40
C ASP A 88 20.23 3.74 -7.44
N GLY A 89 20.74 4.93 -7.83
CA GLY A 89 20.17 5.69 -8.94
C GLY A 89 18.85 6.39 -8.64
N LEU A 90 18.50 6.56 -7.36
CA LEU A 90 17.37 7.42 -6.97
C LEU A 90 17.76 8.90 -7.10
N PRO A 91 16.79 9.83 -7.22
CA PRO A 91 17.06 11.26 -7.17
C PRO A 91 17.84 11.62 -5.90
N ASP A 92 18.84 12.54 -6.04
CA ASP A 92 19.59 13.06 -4.89
C ASP A 92 19.18 14.53 -4.67
N ASP A 93 17.90 14.74 -4.47
CA ASP A 93 17.28 16.03 -4.18
C ASP A 93 16.04 15.85 -3.30
N ASP A 94 15.31 16.91 -3.01
CA ASP A 94 14.13 16.93 -2.16
C ASP A 94 12.84 16.40 -2.85
N SER A 95 12.95 15.92 -4.10
CA SER A 95 11.87 15.17 -4.74
C SER A 95 11.80 13.70 -4.23
N LEU A 96 12.88 13.21 -3.63
CA LEU A 96 12.93 11.89 -3.01
C LEU A 96 12.46 11.94 -1.56
N CYS A 97 11.53 11.07 -1.19
CA CYS A 97 11.15 10.82 0.19
C CYS A 97 11.35 9.34 0.58
N LEU A 98 12.15 9.11 1.61
CA LEU A 98 12.35 7.81 2.23
C LEU A 98 11.26 7.59 3.28
N VAL A 99 10.33 6.67 3.06
CA VAL A 99 9.24 6.38 4.01
C VAL A 99 9.63 5.23 4.92
N VAL A 100 9.62 5.50 6.24
CA VAL A 100 9.93 4.51 7.28
C VAL A 100 8.66 4.12 8.00
N LEU A 101 8.24 2.89 7.80
CA LEU A 101 7.06 2.34 8.48
C LEU A 101 7.40 1.98 9.93
N GLY A 102 6.56 2.40 10.84
CA GLY A 102 6.64 2.05 12.25
C GLY A 102 6.58 0.54 12.50
N PHE A 103 6.99 0.16 13.69
CA PHE A 103 6.86 -1.18 14.25
C PHE A 103 6.46 -1.02 15.71
N GLN A 104 5.44 -1.71 16.15
CA GLN A 104 4.84 -1.58 17.48
C GLN A 104 5.85 -1.29 18.60
N LEU A 105 5.61 -0.26 19.40
CA LEU A 105 6.44 0.06 20.59
C LEU A 105 6.28 -1.01 21.68
N ASN A 106 7.26 -1.06 22.60
CA ASN A 106 7.10 -1.73 23.87
C ASN A 106 5.99 -1.07 24.71
N ALA A 107 5.46 -1.77 25.70
CA ALA A 107 4.38 -1.23 26.55
C ALA A 107 4.74 0.11 27.22
N ASN A 108 6.00 0.33 27.52
CA ASN A 108 6.53 1.55 28.17
C ASN A 108 6.94 2.65 27.20
N GLY A 109 6.60 2.57 25.92
CA GLY A 109 6.90 3.59 24.91
C GLY A 109 8.31 3.51 24.29
N THR A 110 9.15 2.57 24.70
CA THR A 110 10.46 2.37 24.07
C THR A 110 10.36 1.63 22.75
N MET A 111 11.30 1.87 21.85
CA MET A 111 11.37 1.15 20.57
C MET A 111 11.70 -0.33 20.78
N LYS A 112 11.20 -1.17 19.88
CA LYS A 112 11.62 -2.57 19.76
C LYS A 112 12.87 -2.66 18.90
N PRO A 113 13.69 -3.72 19.06
CA PRO A 113 14.90 -3.91 18.26
C PRO A 113 14.64 -3.91 16.75
N GLU A 114 13.49 -4.44 16.30
CA GLU A 114 13.11 -4.48 14.89
C GLU A 114 12.90 -3.07 14.30
N LEU A 115 12.41 -2.13 15.11
CA LEU A 115 12.26 -0.74 14.70
C LEU A 115 13.64 -0.05 14.60
N GLU A 116 14.52 -0.31 15.55
CA GLU A 116 15.89 0.20 15.50
C GLU A 116 16.66 -0.31 14.28
N GLU A 117 16.50 -1.58 13.89
CA GLU A 117 17.13 -2.12 12.68
C GLU A 117 16.63 -1.42 11.41
N ARG A 118 15.32 -1.09 11.32
CA ARG A 118 14.78 -0.26 10.22
C ARG A 118 15.44 1.12 10.19
N LEU A 119 15.61 1.74 11.35
CA LEU A 119 16.23 3.06 11.45
C LEU A 119 17.73 3.06 11.06
N LYS A 120 18.47 1.99 11.36
CA LYS A 120 19.85 1.86 10.89
C LYS A 120 19.93 1.82 9.36
N VAL A 121 19.02 1.11 8.70
CA VAL A 121 18.94 1.09 7.23
C VAL A 121 18.56 2.47 6.71
N THR A 122 17.59 3.14 7.36
CA THR A 122 17.16 4.49 7.00
C THR A 122 18.29 5.50 7.15
N LEU A 123 19.06 5.44 8.23
CA LEU A 123 20.23 6.29 8.47
C LEU A 123 21.28 6.10 7.36
N ALA A 124 21.57 4.85 6.99
CA ALA A 124 22.48 4.57 5.90
C ALA A 124 21.96 5.11 4.56
N ALA A 125 20.66 4.97 4.29
CA ALA A 125 20.02 5.53 3.09
C ALA A 125 20.06 7.06 3.09
N SER A 126 19.79 7.69 4.23
CA SER A 126 19.84 9.16 4.37
C SER A 126 21.23 9.75 4.18
N GLY A 127 22.27 8.99 4.52
CA GLY A 127 23.66 9.35 4.24
C GLY A 127 24.04 9.20 2.76
N LYS A 128 23.43 8.24 2.06
CA LYS A 128 23.60 8.05 0.62
C LYS A 128 22.85 9.10 -0.21
N TYR A 129 21.70 9.55 0.27
CA TYR A 129 20.84 10.56 -0.34
C TYR A 129 20.65 11.75 0.62
N PRO A 130 21.66 12.64 0.75
CA PRO A 130 21.70 13.69 1.78
C PRO A 130 20.62 14.76 1.62
N HIS A 131 20.00 14.87 0.44
CA HIS A 131 18.93 15.83 0.16
C HIS A 131 17.52 15.23 0.25
N ALA A 132 17.40 13.90 0.36
CA ALA A 132 16.10 13.24 0.47
C ALA A 132 15.37 13.59 1.77
N LEU A 133 14.06 13.72 1.70
CA LEU A 133 13.19 13.80 2.87
C LEU A 133 13.02 12.40 3.51
N ILE A 134 12.64 12.37 4.78
CA ILE A 134 12.42 11.13 5.52
C ILE A 134 11.07 11.22 6.23
N ALA A 135 10.10 10.43 5.82
CA ALA A 135 8.81 10.36 6.47
C ALA A 135 8.78 9.19 7.46
N CYS A 136 8.75 9.49 8.74
CA CYS A 136 8.49 8.54 9.82
C CYS A 136 6.99 8.43 10.03
N THR A 137 6.41 7.22 9.89
CA THR A 137 4.96 7.03 10.01
C THR A 137 4.61 5.92 10.99
N GLY A 138 3.69 6.20 11.92
CA GLY A 138 3.21 5.29 12.95
C GLY A 138 2.77 6.01 14.22
N GLY A 139 1.55 5.72 14.65
CA GLY A 139 0.91 6.35 15.80
C GLY A 139 1.23 5.70 17.15
N PRO A 140 0.41 5.97 18.19
CA PRO A 140 0.62 5.49 19.56
C PRO A 140 0.21 4.03 19.68
N THR A 141 1.19 3.14 19.84
CA THR A 141 0.98 1.70 20.03
C THR A 141 1.40 1.18 21.42
N ALA A 142 2.02 2.05 22.24
CA ALA A 142 2.38 1.70 23.61
C ALA A 142 1.17 1.67 24.55
N VAL A 143 1.04 0.60 25.33
CA VAL A 143 -0.13 0.42 26.22
C VAL A 143 -0.07 1.35 27.44
N SER A 144 1.13 1.53 28.00
CA SER A 144 1.35 2.29 29.23
C SER A 144 1.81 3.74 29.01
N ASP A 145 2.15 4.10 27.76
CA ASP A 145 2.55 5.45 27.38
C ASP A 145 1.83 5.84 26.07
N ARG A 146 0.71 6.53 26.22
CA ARG A 146 -0.13 6.96 25.09
C ARG A 146 0.38 8.18 24.36
N GLU A 147 1.33 8.91 24.93
CA GLU A 147 1.99 10.06 24.31
C GLU A 147 3.12 9.63 23.36
N ALA A 148 3.71 8.45 23.61
CA ALA A 148 4.73 7.90 22.75
C ALA A 148 4.13 7.38 21.44
N THR A 149 4.58 7.94 20.31
CA THR A 149 4.23 7.47 18.97
C THR A 149 5.42 6.81 18.30
N GLU A 150 5.16 5.86 17.41
CA GLU A 150 6.24 5.19 16.66
C GLU A 150 7.02 6.21 15.83
N ALA A 151 6.32 7.09 15.12
CA ALA A 151 6.92 8.14 14.29
C ALA A 151 7.76 9.13 15.12
N GLY A 152 7.24 9.57 16.28
CA GLY A 152 7.99 10.45 17.18
C GLY A 152 9.28 9.81 17.68
N LYS A 153 9.23 8.52 18.09
CA LYS A 153 10.43 7.80 18.53
C LYS A 153 11.44 7.57 17.40
N MET A 154 10.96 7.35 16.18
CA MET A 154 11.83 7.25 15.01
C MET A 154 12.53 8.58 14.70
N ALA A 155 11.79 9.68 14.74
CA ALA A 155 12.33 11.02 14.52
C ALA A 155 13.40 11.37 15.56
N GLU A 156 13.09 11.21 16.86
CA GLU A 156 14.06 11.42 17.97
C GLU A 156 15.36 10.64 17.72
N TRP A 157 15.25 9.35 17.38
CA TRP A 157 16.42 8.51 17.14
C TRP A 157 17.24 8.98 15.94
N LEU A 158 16.60 9.36 14.83
CA LEU A 158 17.29 9.84 13.62
C LEU A 158 18.01 11.17 13.90
N GLU A 159 17.39 12.09 14.62
CA GLU A 159 18.00 13.36 15.04
C GLU A 159 19.21 13.14 15.94
N GLU A 160 19.10 12.25 16.94
CA GLU A 160 20.22 11.87 17.81
C GLU A 160 21.39 11.23 17.03
N ASN A 161 21.12 10.61 15.88
CA ASN A 161 22.12 10.04 14.99
C ASN A 161 22.54 10.98 13.84
N GLY A 162 22.21 12.28 13.94
CA GLY A 162 22.75 13.33 13.09
C GLY A 162 22.00 13.63 11.81
N VAL A 163 20.76 13.13 11.67
CA VAL A 163 19.86 13.56 10.58
C VAL A 163 19.33 14.96 10.89
N ASP A 164 19.39 15.85 9.91
CA ASP A 164 18.83 17.21 10.04
C ASP A 164 17.31 17.13 10.26
N PRO A 165 16.77 17.72 11.36
CA PRO A 165 15.34 17.71 11.65
C PRO A 165 14.48 18.29 10.52
N SER A 166 15.01 19.23 9.74
CA SER A 166 14.29 19.82 8.60
C SER A 166 13.98 18.83 7.47
N ARG A 167 14.64 17.69 7.45
CA ARG A 167 14.41 16.58 6.51
C ARG A 167 13.40 15.56 7.03
N ILE A 168 13.01 15.63 8.30
CA ILE A 168 12.17 14.63 8.94
C ILE A 168 10.72 15.08 8.94
N ILE A 169 9.86 14.24 8.40
CA ILE A 169 8.40 14.39 8.38
C ILE A 169 7.84 13.38 9.36
N VAL A 170 7.00 13.83 10.30
CA VAL A 170 6.37 12.97 11.31
C VAL A 170 4.89 12.81 11.02
N GLU A 171 4.46 11.57 10.79
CA GLU A 171 3.05 11.17 10.70
C GLU A 171 2.76 10.24 11.90
N ASP A 172 2.12 10.72 12.94
CA ASP A 172 1.96 10.07 14.23
C ASP A 172 0.51 9.67 14.57
N GLN A 173 -0.40 9.69 13.58
CA GLN A 173 -1.82 9.41 13.78
C GLN A 173 -2.24 8.01 13.32
N SER A 174 -1.44 7.35 12.51
CA SER A 174 -1.79 6.07 11.90
C SER A 174 -1.72 4.90 12.89
N LEU A 175 -2.70 4.01 12.82
CA LEU A 175 -2.80 2.79 13.64
C LEU A 175 -2.73 1.51 12.81
N THR A 176 -2.66 1.64 11.48
CA THR A 176 -2.58 0.51 10.54
C THR A 176 -1.66 0.87 9.38
N THR A 177 -1.11 -0.15 8.71
CA THR A 177 -0.26 0.05 7.52
C THR A 177 -0.99 0.83 6.41
N ALA A 178 -2.29 0.62 6.24
CA ALA A 178 -3.07 1.40 5.28
C ALA A 178 -3.16 2.89 5.66
N GLN A 179 -3.34 3.18 6.96
CA GLN A 179 -3.33 4.56 7.45
C GLN A 179 -1.95 5.20 7.32
N ASN A 180 -0.86 4.45 7.59
CA ASN A 180 0.50 4.93 7.35
C ASN A 180 0.63 5.46 5.92
N ALA A 181 0.22 4.68 4.92
CA ALA A 181 0.31 5.09 3.52
C ALA A 181 -0.59 6.31 3.22
N ILE A 182 -1.87 6.27 3.64
CA ILE A 182 -2.85 7.32 3.32
C ILE A 182 -2.45 8.66 3.97
N TYR A 183 -2.07 8.65 5.25
CA TYR A 183 -1.77 9.88 5.98
C TYR A 183 -0.43 10.46 5.55
N THR A 184 0.59 9.63 5.33
CA THR A 184 1.86 10.09 4.77
C THR A 184 1.68 10.71 3.38
N LEU A 185 0.97 10.03 2.46
CA LEU A 185 0.70 10.58 1.13
C LEU A 185 -0.08 11.90 1.19
N LYS A 186 -1.02 12.04 2.13
CA LYS A 186 -1.75 13.28 2.32
C LYS A 186 -0.81 14.41 2.76
N ILE A 187 0.06 14.18 3.74
CA ILE A 187 1.05 15.17 4.20
C ILE A 187 1.96 15.57 3.04
N LEU A 188 2.50 14.57 2.30
CA LEU A 188 3.37 14.85 1.15
C LEU A 188 2.66 15.70 0.09
N ALA A 189 1.46 15.33 -0.32
CA ALA A 189 0.70 16.05 -1.34
C ALA A 189 0.35 17.50 -0.93
N GLU A 190 0.08 17.75 0.36
CA GLU A 190 -0.33 19.05 0.86
C GLU A 190 0.86 19.97 1.19
N GLN A 191 1.98 19.43 1.67
CA GLN A 191 3.08 20.21 2.26
C GLN A 191 4.40 20.08 1.50
N TYR A 192 4.57 19.00 0.71
CA TYR A 192 5.80 18.67 -0.01
C TYR A 192 5.51 18.29 -1.47
N PRO A 193 4.91 19.22 -2.25
CA PRO A 193 4.45 18.91 -3.62
C PRO A 193 5.58 18.59 -4.61
N GLN A 194 6.84 18.81 -4.23
CA GLN A 194 8.01 18.41 -5.02
C GLN A 194 8.33 16.92 -4.92
N VAL A 195 7.78 16.19 -3.94
CA VAL A 195 7.97 14.73 -3.82
C VAL A 195 7.15 14.02 -4.88
N GLU A 196 7.81 13.16 -5.68
CA GLU A 196 7.21 12.41 -6.79
C GLU A 196 7.05 10.90 -6.50
#